data_6824d12c30dd3a29e697ab093aeb7c78
#
_entry.id   6824d12c30dd3a29e697ab093aeb7c78
#
_cell.length_a   1.000
_cell.length_b   1.000
_cell.length_c   1.000
_cell.angle_alpha   90.00
_cell.angle_beta   90.00
_cell.angle_gamma   90.00
#
_symmetry.space_group_name_H-M   'P 1'
#
loop_
_entity.id
_entity.type
_entity.pdbx_description
1 polymer ?
#
loop_
_entity_poly.entity_id
_entity_poly.type
_entity_poly.pdbx_seq_one_letter_code
_entity_poly.pdbx_strand_id
1 'polypeptide(L)' 'MQITINGEVMLIAEINLTIARLLEIKRFESPAMVSVALNDEIIDREHYETIKVSDNDAIEFLYFMGGGAG' A
#
# COMPACT_ATOMS: atom_id res chain seq x y z
N MET A 1 6.64 -8.33 -10.83
CA MET A 1 5.66 -7.33 -11.32
C MET A 1 6.18 -5.93 -11.13
N GLN A 2 5.71 -5.04 -11.94
CA GLN A 2 6.06 -3.63 -11.85
C GLN A 2 4.85 -2.86 -11.34
N ILE A 3 5.04 -2.08 -10.29
CA ILE A 3 3.97 -1.23 -9.74
C ILE A 3 4.56 0.14 -9.46
N THR A 4 3.70 1.13 -9.21
CA THR A 4 4.15 2.44 -8.75
C THR A 4 3.72 2.61 -7.31
N ILE A 5 4.62 3.12 -6.49
CA ILE A 5 4.31 3.43 -5.10
C ILE A 5 4.64 4.89 -4.89
N ASN A 6 3.62 5.68 -4.56
CA ASN A 6 3.76 7.12 -4.38
C ASN A 6 4.50 7.76 -5.56
N GLY A 7 4.16 7.30 -6.75
CA GLY A 7 4.73 7.86 -7.98
C GLY A 7 6.04 7.28 -8.43
N GLU A 8 6.61 6.37 -7.67
CA GLU A 8 7.90 5.77 -8.03
C GLU A 8 7.72 4.34 -8.48
N VAL A 9 8.37 4.00 -9.59
CA VAL A 9 8.31 2.64 -10.12
C VAL A 9 9.07 1.69 -9.21
N MET A 10 8.47 0.54 -8.94
CA MET A 10 9.09 -0.48 -8.11
C MET A 10 8.88 -1.84 -8.72
N LEU A 11 9.93 -2.64 -8.74
CA LEU A 11 9.85 -4.02 -9.23
C LEU A 11 9.78 -4.94 -8.03
N ILE A 12 8.76 -5.80 -8.02
CA ILE A 12 8.56 -6.74 -6.92
C ILE A 12 8.47 -8.14 -7.51
N ALA A 13 9.26 -9.05 -6.97
CA ALA A 13 9.34 -10.40 -7.51
C ALA A 13 8.20 -11.31 -7.08
N GLU A 14 7.44 -10.92 -6.08
CA GLU A 14 6.39 -11.79 -5.57
C GLU A 14 5.20 -11.85 -6.49
N ILE A 15 4.55 -13.02 -6.54
CA ILE A 15 3.27 -13.18 -7.20
C ILE A 15 2.23 -13.30 -6.09
N ASN A 16 0.97 -13.08 -6.43
CA ASN A 16 -0.12 -13.09 -5.44
C ASN A 16 0.12 -12.08 -4.33
N LEU A 17 0.61 -10.92 -4.70
CA LEU A 17 0.91 -9.88 -3.73
C LEU A 17 -0.38 -9.23 -3.24
N THR A 18 -0.61 -9.27 -1.93
CA THR A 18 -1.75 -8.58 -1.33
C THR A 18 -1.31 -7.23 -0.78
N ILE A 19 -2.28 -6.39 -0.49
CA ILE A 19 -1.98 -5.09 0.13
C ILE A 19 -1.29 -5.32 1.48
N ALA A 20 -1.77 -6.29 2.25
CA ALA A 20 -1.16 -6.59 3.55
C ALA A 20 0.31 -6.98 3.39
N ARG A 21 0.60 -7.80 2.41
CA ARG A 21 1.98 -8.22 2.18
C ARG A 21 2.85 -7.04 1.74
N LEU A 22 2.29 -6.16 0.94
CA LEU A 22 3.03 -4.99 0.49
C LEU A 22 3.39 -4.10 1.67
N LEU A 23 2.50 -3.95 2.63
CA LEU A 23 2.80 -3.19 3.84
C LEU A 23 3.95 -3.82 4.62
N GLU A 24 4.00 -5.15 4.66
CA GLU A 24 5.11 -5.84 5.31
C GLU A 24 6.43 -5.57 4.61
N ILE A 25 6.41 -5.61 3.29
CA ILE A 25 7.61 -5.37 2.51
C ILE A 25 8.14 -3.96 2.75
N LYS A 26 7.26 -2.99 2.85
CA LYS A 26 7.67 -1.60 3.04
C LYS A 26 8.10 -1.30 4.48
N ARG A 27 7.73 -2.13 5.41
CA ARG A 27 8.21 -2.02 6.80
C ARG A 27 7.94 -0.67 7.44
N PHE A 28 6.68 -0.28 7.46
CA PHE A 28 6.31 0.95 8.14
C PHE A 28 6.47 0.79 9.66
N GLU A 29 6.93 1.86 10.32
CA GLU A 29 7.03 1.87 11.77
C GLU A 29 5.68 1.75 12.43
N SER A 30 4.69 2.41 11.90
CA SER A 30 3.35 2.41 12.47
C SER A 30 2.35 2.06 11.38
N PRO A 31 2.24 0.79 11.03
CA PRO A 31 1.33 0.41 9.94
C PRO A 31 -0.11 0.84 10.19
N ALA A 32 -0.51 0.92 11.45
CA ALA A 32 -1.87 1.33 11.77
C ALA A 32 -2.17 2.76 11.36
N MET A 33 -1.14 3.56 11.16
CA MET A 33 -1.31 4.96 10.75
C MET A 33 -1.28 5.14 9.25
N VAL A 34 -1.13 4.05 8.50
CA VAL A 34 -0.99 4.14 7.06
C VAL A 34 -2.30 3.73 6.40
N SER A 35 -2.80 4.57 5.52
CA SER A 35 -3.92 4.21 4.66
C SER A 35 -3.38 3.90 3.27
N VAL A 36 -4.07 3.06 2.55
CA VAL A 36 -3.63 2.62 1.24
C VAL A 36 -4.68 2.97 0.19
N ALA A 37 -4.24 3.61 -0.88
CA ALA A 37 -5.08 3.83 -2.05
C ALA A 37 -4.54 2.98 -3.19
N LEU A 38 -5.41 2.26 -3.84
CA LEU A 38 -5.06 1.43 -5.00
C LEU A 38 -5.77 2.02 -6.21
N ASN A 39 -4.99 2.51 -7.15
CA ASN A 39 -5.53 3.15 -8.36
C ASN A 39 -6.54 4.23 -7.99
N ASP A 40 -6.14 5.09 -7.05
CA ASP A 40 -6.93 6.23 -6.57
C ASP A 40 -8.15 5.86 -5.74
N GLU A 41 -8.22 4.63 -5.29
CA GLU A 41 -9.35 4.21 -4.47
C GLU A 41 -8.86 3.78 -3.11
N ILE A 42 -9.37 4.40 -2.05
CA ILE A 42 -8.99 4.04 -0.69
C ILE A 42 -9.51 2.64 -0.37
N ILE A 43 -8.64 1.80 0.17
CA ILE A 43 -8.98 0.43 0.50
C ILE A 43 -9.26 0.32 1.99
N ASP A 44 -10.35 -0.35 2.35
CA ASP A 44 -10.64 -0.59 3.76
C ASP A 44 -9.67 -1.60 4.34
N ARG A 45 -9.26 -1.38 5.59
CA ARG A 45 -8.30 -2.26 6.23
C ARG A 45 -8.70 -3.70 6.23
N GLU A 46 -9.99 -3.96 6.40
CA GLU A 46 -10.46 -5.34 6.45
C GLU A 46 -10.23 -6.09 5.15
N HIS A 47 -9.94 -5.38 4.07
CA HIS A 47 -9.70 -6.01 2.78
C HIS A 47 -8.22 -6.11 2.41
N TYR A 48 -7.33 -5.68 3.29
CA TYR A 48 -5.89 -5.67 2.96
C TYR A 48 -5.35 -7.07 2.68
N GLU A 49 -5.92 -8.10 3.30
CA GLU A 49 -5.43 -9.45 3.11
C GLU A 49 -6.04 -10.16 1.91
N THR A 50 -7.10 -9.60 1.35
CA THR A 50 -7.78 -10.24 0.23
C THR A 50 -7.56 -9.55 -1.10
N ILE A 51 -7.35 -8.22 -1.09
CA ILE A 51 -7.15 -7.49 -2.34
C ILE A 51 -5.73 -7.69 -2.82
N LYS A 52 -5.60 -8.11 -4.07
CA LYS A 52 -4.29 -8.38 -4.66
C LYS A 52 -3.88 -7.24 -5.56
N VAL A 53 -2.58 -6.99 -5.58
CA VAL A 53 -1.98 -6.00 -6.44
C VAL A 53 -1.61 -6.66 -7.76
N SER A 54 -1.88 -5.97 -8.85
CA SER A 54 -1.58 -6.47 -10.18
C SER A 54 -0.49 -5.64 -10.82
N ASP A 55 0.10 -6.19 -11.87
CA ASP A 55 1.12 -5.50 -12.62
C ASP A 55 0.60 -4.15 -13.10
N ASN A 56 1.41 -3.14 -12.97
CA ASN A 56 1.09 -1.76 -13.39
C ASN A 56 0.10 -1.05 -12.49
N ASP A 57 -0.25 -1.62 -11.36
CA ASP A 57 -1.11 -0.89 -10.41
C ASP A 57 -0.36 0.29 -9.78
N ALA A 58 -1.12 1.31 -9.41
CA ALA A 58 -0.59 2.47 -8.72
C ALA A 58 -1.06 2.44 -7.28
N ILE A 59 -0.12 2.41 -6.37
CA ILE A 59 -0.42 2.38 -4.94
C ILE A 59 0.05 3.69 -4.31
N GLU A 60 -0.77 4.22 -3.41
CA GLU A 60 -0.37 5.36 -2.60
C GLU A 60 -0.48 5.00 -1.14
N PHE A 61 0.57 5.28 -0.39
CA PHE A 61 0.52 5.15 1.06
C PHE A 61 0.33 6.54 1.65
N LEU A 62 -0.73 6.71 2.40
CA LEU A 62 -1.07 7.98 3.02
C LEU A 62 -0.80 7.84 4.52
N TYR A 63 0.20 8.55 4.97
CA TYR A 63 0.63 8.41 6.34
C TYR A 63 0.06 9.55 7.18
N PHE A 64 -0.81 9.23 8.10
CA PHE A 64 -1.42 10.23 8.95
C PHE A 64 -0.65 10.29 10.26
N MET A 65 -0.09 11.44 10.51
CA MET A 65 0.73 11.62 11.67
C MET A 65 -0.11 12.01 12.85
N GLY A 66 -1.14 11.32 13.07
CA GLY A 66 -1.87 11.50 14.25
C GLY A 66 -2.07 12.91 14.66
N GLY A 67 -3.05 13.39 14.49
CA GLY A 67 -3.45 14.60 14.95
C GLY A 67 -2.50 15.65 15.07
N GLY A 68 -1.48 15.20 14.86
CA GLY A 68 -0.52 16.07 15.07
C GLY A 68 -0.76 17.28 14.53
N ALA A 69 -1.24 17.19 13.80
CA ALA A 69 -1.37 18.30 13.27
C ALA A 69 -1.92 19.20 14.00
N GLY A 70 -2.22 18.73 14.88
CA GLY A 70 -2.76 19.80 15.52
C GLY A 70 -2.27 20.31 14.70
#